data_06806669576682ae7bdf129a649a19e4
#
_entry.id   06806669576682ae7bdf129a649a19e4
#
_cell.length_a   1.000
_cell.length_b   1.000
_cell.length_c   1.000
_cell.angle_alpha   90.00
_cell.angle_beta   90.00
_cell.angle_gamma   90.00
#
_symmetry.space_group_name_H-M   'P 1'
#
loop_
_entity.id
_entity.type
_entity.pdbx_description
1 polymer ?
#
loop_
_entity_poly.entity_id
_entity_poly.type
_entity_poly.pdbx_seq_one_letter_code
_entity_poly.pdbx_strand_id
1 'polypeptide(L)'
;KVIRVISHELNNSLAPISSLSHSGQALLERGDLHRTAQVLRIVEERARHLQHFLSGYAAIAKLPRPQWQAVDWAPFLEALHDHYPMRLAGPLPTQPGHFDASHLSQALINLLKNALESGSAPEDIELGVTSDAARQGVFVQDRGPGMSDAMLAQALLPFYSTKRSGSGLGLALAREIVEAHGGQISLQPRPDGGLKVHLQWPWPVG
;
A
#
# COMPACT_ATOMS: atom_id res chain seq x y z
N LYS A 1 12.47 5.28 -16.72
CA LYS A 1 12.78 5.50 -15.27
C LYS A 1 12.47 4.25 -14.43
N VAL A 2 11.32 3.60 -14.59
CA VAL A 2 10.86 2.44 -13.80
C VAL A 2 11.80 1.24 -13.95
N ILE A 3 12.21 0.87 -15.18
CA ILE A 3 13.14 -0.26 -15.44
C ILE A 3 14.45 -0.10 -14.66
N ARG A 4 14.96 1.12 -14.53
CA ARG A 4 16.20 1.38 -13.79
C ARG A 4 16.05 1.12 -12.28
N VAL A 5 14.89 1.48 -11.72
CA VAL A 5 14.59 1.22 -10.28
C VAL A 5 14.44 -0.28 -10.04
N ILE A 6 13.75 -1.00 -10.94
CA ILE A 6 13.59 -2.45 -10.85
C ILE A 6 14.96 -3.13 -10.90
N SER A 7 15.80 -2.77 -11.88
CA SER A 7 17.15 -3.36 -12.02
C SER A 7 18.00 -3.09 -10.79
N HIS A 8 17.89 -1.89 -10.21
CA HIS A 8 18.62 -1.52 -8.99
C HIS A 8 18.15 -2.34 -7.79
N GLU A 9 16.85 -2.49 -7.59
CA GLU A 9 16.30 -3.25 -6.45
C GLU A 9 16.51 -4.76 -6.58
N LEU A 10 16.44 -5.30 -7.82
CA LEU A 10 16.82 -6.67 -8.11
C LEU A 10 18.29 -6.92 -7.73
N ASN A 11 19.21 -6.06 -8.16
CA ASN A 11 20.62 -6.20 -7.86
C ASN A 11 20.90 -6.06 -6.36
N ASN A 12 20.23 -5.12 -5.69
CA ASN A 12 20.37 -4.91 -4.23
C ASN A 12 19.87 -6.11 -3.41
N SER A 13 18.96 -6.90 -3.95
CA SER A 13 18.44 -8.10 -3.27
C SER A 13 19.19 -9.36 -3.67
N LEU A 14 19.50 -9.55 -4.95
CA LEU A 14 20.13 -10.77 -5.47
C LEU A 14 21.61 -10.88 -5.08
N ALA A 15 22.39 -9.79 -5.13
CA ALA A 15 23.80 -9.82 -4.78
C ALA A 15 24.05 -10.24 -3.32
N PRO A 16 23.35 -9.69 -2.29
CA PRO A 16 23.44 -10.20 -0.92
C PRO A 16 23.00 -11.65 -0.76
N ILE A 17 21.91 -12.08 -1.43
CA ILE A 17 21.44 -13.48 -1.39
C ILE A 17 22.55 -14.41 -1.89
N SER A 18 23.18 -14.11 -3.01
CA SER A 18 24.27 -14.91 -3.57
C SER A 18 25.48 -14.96 -2.62
N SER A 19 25.91 -13.81 -2.09
CA SER A 19 27.04 -13.74 -1.15
C SER A 19 26.76 -14.51 0.16
N LEU A 20 25.55 -14.35 0.72
CA LEU A 20 25.14 -15.06 1.93
C LEU A 20 25.04 -16.58 1.70
N SER A 21 24.54 -17.01 0.54
CA SER A 21 24.48 -18.44 0.18
C SER A 21 25.87 -19.05 0.11
N HIS A 22 26.84 -18.35 -0.49
CA HIS A 22 28.24 -18.81 -0.51
C HIS A 22 28.84 -18.87 0.90
N SER A 23 28.60 -17.84 1.73
CA SER A 23 29.05 -17.85 3.13
C SER A 23 28.41 -18.98 3.92
N GLY A 24 27.13 -19.28 3.70
CA GLY A 24 26.41 -20.37 4.32
C GLY A 24 27.01 -21.75 3.97
N GLN A 25 27.44 -21.96 2.73
CA GLN A 25 28.13 -23.17 2.30
C GLN A 25 29.46 -23.35 3.05
N ALA A 26 30.30 -22.31 3.12
CA ALA A 26 31.55 -22.35 3.84
C ALA A 26 31.40 -22.60 5.37
N LEU A 27 30.31 -22.09 5.97
CA LEU A 27 29.98 -22.37 7.38
C LEU A 27 29.52 -23.81 7.58
N LEU A 28 28.74 -24.35 6.64
CA LEU A 28 28.29 -25.74 6.68
C LEU A 28 29.48 -26.72 6.58
N GLU A 29 30.42 -26.45 5.67
CA GLU A 29 31.65 -27.25 5.53
C GLU A 29 32.51 -27.25 6.80
N ARG A 30 32.45 -26.17 7.60
CA ARG A 30 33.11 -26.05 8.91
C ARG A 30 32.31 -26.65 10.07
N GLY A 31 31.13 -27.17 9.83
CA GLY A 31 30.22 -27.73 10.82
C GLY A 31 29.54 -26.68 11.72
N ASP A 32 29.60 -25.40 11.39
CA ASP A 32 28.96 -24.33 12.18
C ASP A 32 27.46 -24.21 11.80
N LEU A 33 26.68 -25.17 12.27
CA LEU A 33 25.23 -25.25 11.98
C LEU A 33 24.46 -24.05 12.51
N HIS A 34 24.90 -23.46 13.65
CA HIS A 34 24.22 -22.32 14.25
C HIS A 34 24.29 -21.09 13.33
N ARG A 35 25.48 -20.71 12.86
CA ARG A 35 25.66 -19.60 11.93
C ARG A 35 25.08 -19.89 10.55
N THR A 36 25.15 -21.13 10.09
CA THR A 36 24.49 -21.55 8.86
C THR A 36 22.98 -21.29 8.92
N ALA A 37 22.31 -21.66 10.02
CA ALA A 37 20.89 -21.38 10.21
C ALA A 37 20.58 -19.88 10.28
N GLN A 38 21.46 -19.06 10.84
CA GLN A 38 21.30 -17.60 10.83
C GLN A 38 21.37 -17.03 9.40
N VAL A 39 22.37 -17.45 8.63
CA VAL A 39 22.54 -17.03 7.24
C VAL A 39 21.33 -17.42 6.39
N LEU A 40 20.82 -18.65 6.52
CA LEU A 40 19.65 -19.11 5.78
C LEU A 40 18.40 -18.29 6.10
N ARG A 41 18.20 -17.88 7.36
CA ARG A 41 17.08 -16.99 7.72
C ARG A 41 17.18 -15.63 7.04
N ILE A 42 18.38 -15.05 6.97
CA ILE A 42 18.59 -13.78 6.27
C ILE A 42 18.33 -13.93 4.76
N VAL A 43 18.77 -15.04 4.15
CA VAL A 43 18.50 -15.33 2.74
C VAL A 43 16.99 -15.44 2.49
N GLU A 44 16.28 -16.16 3.36
CA GLU A 44 14.82 -16.31 3.27
C GLU A 44 14.09 -14.96 3.38
N GLU A 45 14.49 -14.13 4.34
CA GLU A 45 13.92 -12.78 4.51
C GLU A 45 14.13 -11.91 3.26
N ARG A 46 15.35 -11.93 2.69
CA ARG A 46 15.68 -11.20 1.46
C ARG A 46 14.89 -11.70 0.24
N ALA A 47 14.76 -13.01 0.12
CA ALA A 47 13.97 -13.62 -0.96
C ALA A 47 12.49 -13.25 -0.85
N ARG A 48 11.93 -13.28 0.36
CA ARG A 48 10.54 -12.86 0.63
C ARG A 48 10.33 -11.38 0.33
N HIS A 49 11.26 -10.51 0.70
CA HIS A 49 11.22 -9.09 0.36
C HIS A 49 11.20 -8.88 -1.16
N LEU A 50 12.06 -9.57 -1.89
CA LEU A 50 12.11 -9.51 -3.36
C LEU A 50 10.81 -10.01 -4.01
N GLN A 51 10.22 -11.07 -3.47
CA GLN A 51 8.94 -11.59 -3.95
C GLN A 51 7.80 -10.58 -3.76
N HIS A 52 7.72 -9.93 -2.60
CA HIS A 52 6.75 -8.85 -2.35
C HIS A 52 6.93 -7.67 -3.30
N PHE A 53 8.19 -7.28 -3.54
CA PHE A 53 8.53 -6.23 -4.49
C PHE A 53 8.04 -6.57 -5.92
N LEU A 54 8.33 -7.77 -6.41
CA LEU A 54 7.91 -8.21 -7.74
C LEU A 54 6.39 -8.32 -7.87
N SER A 55 5.72 -8.85 -6.86
CA SER A 55 4.25 -8.97 -6.84
C SER A 55 3.58 -7.60 -6.84
N GLY A 56 4.06 -6.66 -6.04
CA GLY A 56 3.55 -5.28 -6.02
C GLY A 56 3.77 -4.55 -7.34
N TYR A 57 4.93 -4.74 -7.97
CA TYR A 57 5.19 -4.19 -9.31
C TYR A 57 4.27 -4.80 -10.37
N ALA A 58 4.06 -6.12 -10.35
CA ALA A 58 3.17 -6.80 -11.28
C ALA A 58 1.72 -6.31 -11.15
N ALA A 59 1.27 -6.01 -9.92
CA ALA A 59 -0.04 -5.44 -9.66
C ALA A 59 -0.21 -4.05 -10.29
N ILE A 60 0.83 -3.19 -10.21
CA ILE A 60 0.82 -1.87 -10.87
C ILE A 60 0.87 -2.01 -12.40
N ALA A 61 1.82 -2.84 -12.91
CA ALA A 61 2.07 -2.95 -14.35
C ALA A 61 0.94 -3.65 -15.13
N LYS A 62 0.12 -4.45 -14.46
CA LYS A 62 -0.95 -5.25 -15.06
C LYS A 62 -2.33 -4.88 -14.52
N LEU A 63 -2.50 -3.67 -13.96
CA LEU A 63 -3.81 -3.25 -13.46
C LEU A 63 -4.84 -3.32 -14.60
N PRO A 64 -5.87 -4.19 -14.51
CA PRO A 64 -6.90 -4.30 -15.53
C PRO A 64 -7.70 -3.00 -15.65
N ARG A 65 -8.50 -2.87 -16.70
CA ARG A 65 -9.50 -1.78 -16.74
C ARG A 65 -10.54 -2.01 -15.66
N PRO A 66 -10.97 -0.95 -14.93
CA PRO A 66 -11.97 -1.08 -13.90
C PRO A 66 -13.29 -1.67 -14.42
N GLN A 67 -13.85 -2.61 -13.68
CA GLN A 67 -15.18 -3.13 -13.92
C GLN A 67 -16.17 -2.33 -13.05
N TRP A 68 -16.73 -1.29 -13.64
CA TRP A 68 -17.64 -0.38 -12.97
C TRP A 68 -18.96 -1.05 -12.58
N GLN A 69 -19.34 -0.93 -11.32
CA GLN A 69 -20.60 -1.46 -10.80
C GLN A 69 -21.14 -0.58 -9.68
N ALA A 70 -22.45 -0.61 -9.46
CA ALA A 70 -23.06 -0.03 -8.28
C ALA A 70 -22.73 -0.90 -7.06
N VAL A 71 -22.19 -0.30 -6.01
CA VAL A 71 -21.73 -1.01 -4.79
C VAL A 71 -22.28 -0.30 -3.57
N ASP A 72 -22.97 -1.03 -2.72
CA ASP A 72 -23.45 -0.54 -1.43
C ASP A 72 -22.27 -0.37 -0.46
N TRP A 73 -22.14 0.83 0.10
CA TRP A 73 -21.02 1.18 0.95
C TRP A 73 -20.95 0.36 2.26
N ALA A 74 -22.09 0.10 2.90
CA ALA A 74 -22.11 -0.56 4.19
C ALA A 74 -21.52 -1.98 4.13
N PRO A 75 -22.03 -2.93 3.32
CA PRO A 75 -21.47 -4.27 3.23
C PRO A 75 -20.05 -4.28 2.68
N PHE A 76 -19.70 -3.35 1.77
CA PHE A 76 -18.35 -3.23 1.23
C PHE A 76 -17.32 -2.87 2.30
N LEU A 77 -17.64 -1.90 3.17
CA LEU A 77 -16.74 -1.45 4.23
C LEU A 77 -16.73 -2.40 5.43
N GLU A 78 -17.83 -3.09 5.71
CA GLU A 78 -17.92 -4.12 6.74
C GLU A 78 -16.94 -5.28 6.45
N ALA A 79 -16.90 -5.75 5.21
CA ALA A 79 -15.93 -6.77 4.80
C ALA A 79 -14.46 -6.34 4.96
N LEU A 80 -14.15 -5.05 4.89
CA LEU A 80 -12.82 -4.53 5.17
C LEU A 80 -12.55 -4.42 6.67
N HIS A 81 -13.56 -4.01 7.44
CA HIS A 81 -13.46 -3.84 8.89
C HIS A 81 -13.15 -5.16 9.62
N ASP A 82 -13.64 -6.29 9.13
CA ASP A 82 -13.37 -7.61 9.69
C ASP A 82 -11.88 -7.97 9.71
N HIS A 83 -11.09 -7.36 8.83
CA HIS A 83 -9.66 -7.65 8.67
C HIS A 83 -8.76 -6.47 9.07
N TYR A 84 -9.26 -5.25 9.01
CA TYR A 84 -8.52 -4.02 9.30
C TYR A 84 -9.34 -3.14 10.23
N PRO A 85 -9.05 -3.14 11.54
CA PRO A 85 -9.79 -2.34 12.50
C PRO A 85 -9.64 -0.84 12.17
N MET A 86 -10.79 -0.16 12.08
CA MET A 86 -10.91 1.25 11.75
C MET A 86 -12.25 1.78 12.26
N ARG A 87 -12.40 3.10 12.36
CA ARG A 87 -13.66 3.77 12.65
C ARG A 87 -14.22 4.43 11.39
N LEU A 88 -15.56 4.48 11.29
CA LEU A 88 -16.19 5.32 10.27
C LEU A 88 -16.18 6.78 10.72
N ALA A 89 -15.69 7.67 9.87
CA ALA A 89 -15.58 9.11 10.15
C ALA A 89 -16.91 9.88 10.07
N GLY A 90 -18.00 9.20 9.71
CA GLY A 90 -19.33 9.79 9.61
C GLY A 90 -20.36 8.82 9.03
N PRO A 91 -21.60 9.26 8.79
CA PRO A 91 -22.61 8.44 8.17
C PRO A 91 -22.23 8.09 6.73
N LEU A 92 -22.58 6.87 6.31
CA LEU A 92 -22.38 6.43 4.93
C LEU A 92 -23.49 7.00 4.03
N PRO A 93 -23.16 7.34 2.77
CA PRO A 93 -24.17 7.71 1.79
C PRO A 93 -25.17 6.56 1.60
N THR A 94 -26.45 6.91 1.47
CA THR A 94 -27.51 5.94 1.13
C THR A 94 -27.49 5.53 -0.34
N GLN A 95 -26.92 6.39 -1.19
CA GLN A 95 -26.72 6.08 -2.60
C GLN A 95 -25.51 5.15 -2.76
N PRO A 96 -25.63 4.05 -3.52
CA PRO A 96 -24.49 3.21 -3.86
C PRO A 96 -23.38 3.99 -4.56
N GLY A 97 -22.14 3.65 -4.26
CA GLY A 97 -21.00 4.13 -5.03
C GLY A 97 -20.88 3.41 -6.36
N HIS A 98 -20.23 4.04 -7.33
CA HIS A 98 -19.94 3.45 -8.64
C HIS A 98 -18.43 3.28 -8.80
N PHE A 99 -17.93 2.04 -8.77
CA PHE A 99 -16.50 1.72 -8.85
C PHE A 99 -16.27 0.22 -9.07
N ASP A 100 -15.04 -0.17 -9.33
CA ASP A 100 -14.60 -1.57 -9.26
C ASP A 100 -14.31 -1.94 -7.80
N ALA A 101 -15.13 -2.84 -7.24
CA ALA A 101 -15.04 -3.21 -5.82
C ALA A 101 -13.70 -3.89 -5.47
N SER A 102 -13.13 -4.68 -6.37
CA SER A 102 -11.85 -5.37 -6.13
C SER A 102 -10.68 -4.38 -6.13
N HIS A 103 -10.67 -3.44 -7.06
CA HIS A 103 -9.66 -2.38 -7.13
C HIS A 103 -9.73 -1.46 -5.92
N LEU A 104 -10.93 -0.98 -5.56
CA LEU A 104 -11.07 -0.08 -4.43
C LEU A 104 -10.74 -0.79 -3.11
N SER A 105 -11.14 -2.06 -2.94
CA SER A 105 -10.72 -2.87 -1.79
C SER A 105 -9.20 -2.95 -1.68
N GLN A 106 -8.50 -3.23 -2.78
CA GLN A 106 -7.04 -3.30 -2.81
C GLN A 106 -6.39 -1.95 -2.46
N ALA A 107 -6.92 -0.85 -2.96
CA ALA A 107 -6.45 0.50 -2.60
C ALA A 107 -6.63 0.75 -1.11
N LEU A 108 -7.83 0.52 -0.57
CA LEU A 108 -8.14 0.74 0.84
C LEU A 108 -7.31 -0.15 1.78
N ILE A 109 -7.09 -1.42 1.44
CA ILE A 109 -6.19 -2.30 2.19
C ILE A 109 -4.78 -1.72 2.29
N ASN A 110 -4.25 -1.16 1.21
CA ASN A 110 -2.94 -0.52 1.23
C ASN A 110 -2.92 0.74 2.11
N LEU A 111 -3.98 1.56 2.07
CA LEU A 111 -4.08 2.75 2.90
C LEU A 111 -4.23 2.39 4.39
N LEU A 112 -5.07 1.42 4.73
CA LEU A 112 -5.28 0.94 6.09
C LEU A 112 -4.01 0.30 6.69
N LYS A 113 -3.29 -0.52 5.90
CA LYS A 113 -1.97 -1.04 6.29
C LYS A 113 -0.99 0.08 6.57
N ASN A 114 -0.92 1.09 5.71
CA ASN A 114 -0.04 2.23 5.92
C ASN A 114 -0.37 2.99 7.20
N ALA A 115 -1.66 3.18 7.50
CA ALA A 115 -2.13 3.82 8.72
C ALA A 115 -1.76 3.00 9.98
N LEU A 116 -1.97 1.68 9.98
CA LEU A 116 -1.55 0.81 11.08
C LEU A 116 -0.04 0.81 11.29
N GLU A 117 0.72 0.70 10.19
CA GLU A 117 2.17 0.70 10.21
C GLU A 117 2.80 2.06 10.54
N SER A 118 2.02 3.15 10.55
CA SER A 118 2.46 4.47 11.02
C SER A 118 2.62 4.53 12.54
N GLY A 119 2.11 3.53 13.26
CA GLY A 119 2.07 3.47 14.72
C GLY A 119 0.80 4.07 15.33
N SER A 120 -0.21 4.40 14.50
CA SER A 120 -1.52 4.82 14.99
C SER A 120 -2.24 3.67 15.68
N ALA A 121 -2.93 3.95 16.78
CA ALA A 121 -3.83 2.99 17.39
C ALA A 121 -5.01 2.71 16.43
N PRO A 122 -5.55 1.49 16.40
CA PRO A 122 -6.66 1.14 15.50
C PRO A 122 -7.88 2.07 15.64
N GLU A 123 -8.18 2.52 16.85
CA GLU A 123 -9.25 3.48 17.16
C GLU A 123 -9.02 4.88 16.61
N ASP A 124 -7.78 5.23 16.26
CA ASP A 124 -7.38 6.50 15.67
C ASP A 124 -7.33 6.47 14.15
N ILE A 125 -7.58 5.30 13.55
CA ILE A 125 -7.68 5.14 12.10
C ILE A 125 -9.14 5.31 11.71
N GLU A 126 -9.40 6.30 10.87
CA GLU A 126 -10.74 6.61 10.41
C GLU A 126 -10.84 6.47 8.89
N LEU A 127 -11.93 5.86 8.43
CA LEU A 127 -12.30 5.78 7.03
C LEU A 127 -13.62 6.53 6.83
N GLY A 128 -13.68 7.39 5.84
CA GLY A 128 -14.89 8.11 5.49
C GLY A 128 -15.17 8.06 3.99
N VAL A 129 -16.46 8.17 3.66
CA VAL A 129 -16.93 8.26 2.28
C VAL A 129 -17.33 9.71 2.00
N THR A 130 -16.98 10.20 0.83
CA THR A 130 -17.36 11.53 0.35
C THR A 130 -18.14 11.41 -0.93
N SER A 131 -19.18 12.24 -1.09
CA SER A 131 -20.00 12.27 -2.29
C SER A 131 -20.57 13.66 -2.50
N ASP A 132 -20.48 14.16 -3.72
CA ASP A 132 -21.13 15.38 -4.18
C ASP A 132 -21.76 15.14 -5.58
N ALA A 133 -22.28 16.18 -6.20
CA ALA A 133 -22.94 16.08 -7.51
C ALA A 133 -21.98 15.66 -8.64
N ALA A 134 -20.68 15.89 -8.50
CA ALA A 134 -19.69 15.66 -9.55
C ALA A 134 -18.80 14.43 -9.27
N ARG A 135 -18.55 14.16 -8.00
CA ARG A 135 -17.54 13.19 -7.56
C ARG A 135 -17.99 12.36 -6.36
N GLN A 136 -17.41 11.22 -6.27
CA GLN A 136 -17.45 10.34 -5.12
C GLN A 136 -16.03 10.01 -4.68
N GLY A 137 -15.87 9.59 -3.45
CA GLY A 137 -14.52 9.29 -2.94
C GLY A 137 -14.53 8.63 -1.59
N VAL A 138 -13.34 8.21 -1.18
CA VAL A 138 -13.08 7.66 0.15
C VAL A 138 -11.78 8.24 0.70
N PHE A 139 -11.70 8.40 2.00
CA PHE A 139 -10.46 8.77 2.64
C PHE A 139 -10.15 7.84 3.82
N VAL A 140 -8.86 7.64 4.04
CA VAL A 140 -8.33 7.05 5.26
C VAL A 140 -7.46 8.08 5.94
N GLN A 141 -7.64 8.26 7.24
CA GLN A 141 -6.81 9.17 8.03
C GLN A 141 -6.34 8.50 9.32
N ASP A 142 -5.13 8.84 9.72
CA ASP A 142 -4.45 8.30 10.89
C ASP A 142 -3.96 9.41 11.84
N ARG A 143 -3.40 9.02 12.99
CA ARG A 143 -2.77 9.89 14.00
C ARG A 143 -1.28 9.56 14.18
N GLY A 144 -0.65 8.97 13.19
CA GLY A 144 0.78 8.70 13.22
C GLY A 144 1.64 9.98 13.12
N PRO A 145 2.95 9.83 12.87
CA PRO A 145 3.88 10.97 12.79
C PRO A 145 3.63 11.88 11.57
N GLY A 146 2.78 11.46 10.63
CA GLY A 146 2.53 12.19 9.39
C GLY A 146 3.72 12.12 8.42
N MET A 147 3.75 13.06 7.48
CA MET A 147 4.80 13.18 6.45
C MET A 147 5.27 14.63 6.35
N SER A 148 6.59 14.83 6.24
CA SER A 148 7.15 16.14 5.89
C SER A 148 6.86 16.49 4.43
N ASP A 149 7.02 17.78 4.05
CA ASP A 149 6.81 18.23 2.67
C ASP A 149 7.70 17.48 1.68
N ALA A 150 8.95 17.19 2.06
CA ALA A 150 9.88 16.41 1.25
C ALA A 150 9.41 14.95 1.05
N MET A 151 8.79 14.36 2.07
CA MET A 151 8.19 13.01 1.98
C MET A 151 6.92 13.04 1.12
N LEU A 152 6.04 14.01 1.32
CA LEU A 152 4.80 14.17 0.55
C LEU A 152 5.07 14.29 -0.95
N ALA A 153 6.09 15.07 -1.34
CA ALA A 153 6.49 15.24 -2.74
C ALA A 153 6.90 13.93 -3.42
N GLN A 154 7.28 12.92 -2.67
CA GLN A 154 7.78 11.64 -3.18
C GLN A 154 6.88 10.45 -2.82
N ALA A 155 5.94 10.61 -1.89
CA ALA A 155 5.15 9.52 -1.31
C ALA A 155 4.35 8.69 -2.33
N LEU A 156 3.98 9.30 -3.44
CA LEU A 156 3.26 8.64 -4.54
C LEU A 156 4.20 8.04 -5.60
N LEU A 157 5.51 8.23 -5.49
CA LEU A 157 6.45 7.60 -6.40
C LEU A 157 6.58 6.11 -6.07
N PRO A 158 6.52 5.21 -7.04
CA PRO A 158 6.77 3.80 -6.80
C PRO A 158 8.14 3.59 -6.14
N PHE A 159 8.20 2.66 -5.17
CA PHE A 159 9.41 2.29 -4.44
C PHE A 159 9.96 3.35 -3.47
N TYR A 160 9.25 4.43 -3.26
CA TYR A 160 9.60 5.36 -2.21
C TYR A 160 9.03 4.90 -0.87
N SER A 161 9.89 4.60 0.08
CA SER A 161 9.52 4.22 1.44
C SER A 161 10.59 4.70 2.43
N THR A 162 10.16 5.21 3.56
CA THR A 162 11.02 5.52 4.71
C THR A 162 11.11 4.36 5.70
N LYS A 163 10.30 3.32 5.50
CA LYS A 163 10.23 2.12 6.34
C LYS A 163 11.24 1.07 5.85
N ARG A 164 11.96 0.43 6.77
CA ARG A 164 12.94 -0.63 6.45
C ARG A 164 12.33 -1.84 5.72
N SER A 165 11.08 -2.17 6.01
CA SER A 165 10.36 -3.32 5.42
C SER A 165 9.29 -2.92 4.40
N GLY A 166 9.13 -1.63 4.14
CA GLY A 166 8.10 -1.13 3.22
C GLY A 166 8.52 -1.25 1.75
N SER A 167 7.68 -1.85 0.92
CA SER A 167 7.92 -1.95 -0.53
C SER A 167 7.86 -0.61 -1.27
N GLY A 168 7.27 0.43 -0.66
CA GLY A 168 7.02 1.73 -1.30
C GLY A 168 6.03 1.67 -2.47
N LEU A 169 5.21 0.62 -2.55
CA LEU A 169 4.27 0.40 -3.65
C LEU A 169 2.81 0.68 -3.27
N GLY A 170 2.48 0.70 -1.96
CA GLY A 170 1.09 0.80 -1.51
C GLY A 170 0.37 2.07 -1.96
N LEU A 171 0.98 3.25 -1.73
CA LEU A 171 0.41 4.53 -2.17
C LEU A 171 0.46 4.69 -3.70
N ALA A 172 1.51 4.19 -4.34
CA ALA A 172 1.60 4.19 -5.80
C ALA A 172 0.50 3.34 -6.44
N LEU A 173 0.21 2.16 -5.90
CA LEU A 173 -0.88 1.31 -6.38
C LEU A 173 -2.26 1.95 -6.13
N ALA A 174 -2.48 2.57 -4.97
CA ALA A 174 -3.72 3.30 -4.70
C ALA A 174 -3.91 4.47 -5.70
N ARG A 175 -2.82 5.17 -6.07
CA ARG A 175 -2.84 6.18 -7.12
C ARG A 175 -3.24 5.60 -8.48
N GLU A 176 -2.57 4.54 -8.93
CA GLU A 176 -2.87 3.92 -10.23
C GLU A 176 -4.33 3.42 -10.29
N ILE A 177 -4.84 2.87 -9.20
CA ILE A 177 -6.24 2.42 -9.10
C ILE A 177 -7.20 3.60 -9.26
N VAL A 178 -7.01 4.68 -8.53
CA VAL A 178 -7.93 5.82 -8.62
C VAL A 178 -7.80 6.56 -9.96
N GLU A 179 -6.59 6.66 -10.53
CA GLU A 179 -6.36 7.20 -11.88
C GLU A 179 -7.03 6.35 -12.96
N ALA A 180 -7.01 5.02 -12.82
CA ALA A 180 -7.75 4.12 -13.72
C ALA A 180 -9.27 4.35 -13.67
N HIS A 181 -9.79 4.86 -12.54
CA HIS A 181 -11.18 5.31 -12.40
C HIS A 181 -11.41 6.76 -12.87
N GLY A 182 -10.43 7.38 -13.53
CA GLY A 182 -10.52 8.79 -13.96
C GLY A 182 -10.44 9.79 -12.80
N GLY A 183 -9.94 9.35 -11.68
CA GLY A 183 -9.86 10.09 -10.42
C GLY A 183 -8.48 10.60 -10.08
N GLN A 184 -8.32 10.99 -8.82
CA GLN A 184 -7.07 11.50 -8.26
C GLN A 184 -6.90 11.12 -6.78
N ILE A 185 -5.66 11.04 -6.33
CA ILE A 185 -5.29 10.87 -4.93
C ILE A 185 -4.74 12.19 -4.38
N SER A 186 -5.08 12.52 -3.15
CA SER A 186 -4.46 13.63 -2.41
C SER A 186 -3.97 13.18 -1.04
N LEU A 187 -2.85 13.74 -0.62
CA LEU A 187 -2.21 13.52 0.68
C LEU A 187 -2.24 14.83 1.47
N GLN A 188 -2.82 14.82 2.65
CA GLN A 188 -2.97 16.01 3.49
C GLN A 188 -2.44 15.72 4.90
N PRO A 189 -1.39 16.43 5.37
CA PRO A 189 -1.00 16.39 6.76
C PRO A 189 -2.15 16.85 7.66
N ARG A 190 -2.28 16.23 8.82
CA ARG A 190 -3.27 16.66 9.82
C ARG A 190 -2.62 17.60 10.83
N PRO A 191 -3.35 18.64 11.32
CA PRO A 191 -2.78 19.63 12.26
C PRO A 191 -2.22 19.02 13.55
N ASP A 192 -2.87 17.98 14.07
CA ASP A 192 -2.49 17.31 15.31
C ASP A 192 -1.66 16.04 15.10
N GLY A 193 -0.97 15.96 13.99
CA GLY A 193 -0.23 14.77 13.56
C GLY A 193 -1.07 13.78 12.75
N GLY A 194 -0.41 12.96 11.97
CA GLY A 194 -1.03 11.98 11.08
C GLY A 194 -1.16 12.45 9.64
N LEU A 195 -1.74 11.60 8.84
CA LEU A 195 -1.95 11.80 7.41
C LEU A 195 -3.40 11.49 7.05
N LYS A 196 -3.98 12.30 6.16
CA LYS A 196 -5.22 11.98 5.47
C LYS A 196 -4.91 11.69 4.01
N VAL A 197 -5.25 10.50 3.55
CA VAL A 197 -5.15 10.08 2.14
C VAL A 197 -6.56 10.03 1.57
N HIS A 198 -6.81 10.78 0.52
CA HIS A 198 -8.14 10.89 -0.08
C HIS A 198 -8.08 10.46 -1.55
N LEU A 199 -8.91 9.49 -1.92
CA LEU A 199 -9.15 9.01 -3.27
C LEU A 199 -10.48 9.58 -3.75
N GLN A 200 -10.49 10.26 -4.89
CA GLN A 200 -11.71 10.84 -5.49
C GLN A 200 -11.79 10.50 -6.97
N TRP A 201 -12.97 10.15 -7.44
CA TRP A 201 -13.22 9.88 -8.86
C TRP A 201 -14.60 10.38 -9.29
N PRO A 202 -14.80 10.67 -10.59
CA PRO A 202 -16.08 11.16 -11.09
C PRO A 202 -17.16 10.07 -11.02
N TRP A 203 -18.40 10.48 -11.01
CA TRP A 203 -19.49 9.57 -11.34
C TRP A 203 -19.36 9.11 -12.79
N PRO A 204 -19.75 7.86 -13.12
CA PRO A 204 -19.73 7.41 -14.50
C PRO A 204 -20.62 8.32 -15.36
N VAL A 205 -20.08 8.74 -16.50
CA VAL A 205 -20.88 9.45 -17.50
C VAL A 205 -21.82 8.42 -18.10
N GLY A 206 -23.13 8.64 -17.92
CA GLY A 206 -24.20 7.79 -18.45
C GLY A 206 -24.22 7.70 -19.98
#